data_844858200bb62b0bf42aec4b21f02ceb
#
_entry.id   844858200bb62b0bf42aec4b21f02ceb
#
_cell.length_a   1.000
_cell.length_b   1.000
_cell.length_c   1.000
_cell.angle_alpha   90.00
_cell.angle_beta   90.00
_cell.angle_gamma   90.00
#
_symmetry.space_group_name_H-M   'P 1'
#
loop_
_entity.id
_entity.type
_entity.pdbx_description
1 polymer ?
#
loop_
_entity_poly.entity_id
_entity_poly.type
_entity_poly.pdbx_seq_one_letter_code
_entity_poly.pdbx_strand_id
1 'polypeptide(L)'
;MKTEYLIHEYMWSNHCISGNKLGWGITASSMPEDRAYLRELEKLAQAAVIDKTGKTEVDELVYSSVCGFVKMSSVPCESGEDKRQNKRVRIYQPKAPESNPVAYLAPGGEWAEEESVGYLQPLFLEEPEFHRKDILQEMNLMSRLPEFMQVVFWCLSGHSEGINIVAPDWKEEEFAEKAKRLMYVIHSLLPQPARERAGYVSFTREAIPSVSFYFSQKVCGT
;
A
#
# COMPACT_ATOMS: atom_id res chain seq x y z
N MET A 1 -6.20 7.35 -19.69
CA MET A 1 -4.80 7.11 -20.15
C MET A 1 -4.33 5.82 -19.49
N LYS A 2 -3.58 4.95 -20.19
CA LYS A 2 -3.05 3.73 -19.58
C LYS A 2 -1.67 4.00 -19.01
N THR A 3 -1.45 3.60 -17.77
CA THR A 3 -0.15 3.68 -17.10
C THR A 3 0.45 2.31 -16.98
N GLU A 4 1.74 2.20 -17.29
CA GLU A 4 2.53 0.99 -17.13
C GLU A 4 2.99 0.86 -15.67
N TYR A 5 2.72 -0.31 -15.07
CA TYR A 5 3.15 -0.66 -13.73
C TYR A 5 4.17 -1.79 -13.77
N LEU A 6 5.27 -1.59 -13.07
CA LEU A 6 6.17 -2.65 -12.71
C LEU A 6 5.56 -3.44 -11.56
N ILE A 7 5.66 -4.76 -11.63
CA ILE A 7 5.10 -5.67 -10.64
C ILE A 7 6.20 -6.52 -10.05
N HIS A 8 6.13 -6.74 -8.74
CA HIS A 8 7.04 -7.61 -8.03
C HIS A 8 6.29 -8.42 -6.99
N GLU A 9 6.75 -9.64 -6.72
CA GLU A 9 6.23 -10.49 -5.65
C GLU A 9 7.32 -10.76 -4.61
N TYR A 10 6.95 -10.63 -3.34
CA TYR A 10 7.78 -10.92 -2.19
C TYR A 10 7.10 -11.96 -1.32
N MET A 11 7.83 -13.01 -1.00
CA MET A 11 7.39 -14.06 -0.10
C MET A 11 8.56 -14.90 0.40
N TRP A 12 8.28 -15.86 1.29
CA TRP A 12 9.24 -16.91 1.63
C TRP A 12 9.27 -17.96 0.52
N SER A 13 10.45 -18.27 -0.01
CA SER A 13 10.62 -19.18 -1.13
C SER A 13 12.03 -19.76 -1.18
N ASN A 14 12.21 -20.81 -1.96
CA ASN A 14 13.52 -21.34 -2.39
C ASN A 14 13.95 -20.80 -3.77
N HIS A 15 13.20 -19.86 -4.33
CA HIS A 15 13.42 -19.27 -5.66
C HIS A 15 13.60 -17.75 -5.65
N CYS A 16 14.09 -17.17 -4.54
CA CYS A 16 14.28 -15.72 -4.46
C CYS A 16 15.32 -15.22 -5.48
N ILE A 17 15.01 -14.11 -6.14
CA ILE A 17 15.87 -13.45 -7.13
C ILE A 17 16.61 -12.23 -6.57
N SER A 18 16.17 -11.67 -5.44
CA SER A 18 16.72 -10.43 -4.84
C SER A 18 17.91 -10.65 -3.91
N GLY A 19 18.06 -11.81 -3.33
CA GLY A 19 19.06 -12.10 -2.28
C GLY A 19 19.54 -13.54 -2.28
N ASN A 20 19.47 -14.18 -1.12
CA ASN A 20 19.70 -15.62 -1.02
C ASN A 20 18.59 -16.36 -1.71
N LYS A 21 18.91 -17.46 -2.40
CA LYS A 21 17.91 -18.26 -3.11
C LYS A 21 16.82 -18.83 -2.20
N LEU A 22 17.17 -19.11 -0.95
CA LEU A 22 16.26 -19.65 0.05
C LEU A 22 16.00 -18.63 1.15
N GLY A 23 14.74 -18.33 1.40
CA GLY A 23 14.31 -17.46 2.49
C GLY A 23 13.26 -16.43 2.05
N TRP A 24 13.22 -15.31 2.73
CA TRP A 24 12.40 -14.17 2.39
C TRP A 24 13.05 -13.34 1.30
N GLY A 25 12.33 -13.01 0.24
CA GLY A 25 12.85 -12.16 -0.83
C GLY A 25 11.88 -11.97 -1.98
N ILE A 26 12.29 -11.18 -2.97
CA ILE A 26 11.55 -11.05 -4.22
C ILE A 26 11.72 -12.35 -5.03
N THR A 27 10.60 -12.96 -5.37
CA THR A 27 10.57 -14.21 -6.16
C THR A 27 10.34 -13.96 -7.62
N ALA A 28 9.59 -12.90 -7.95
CA ALA A 28 9.29 -12.52 -9.33
C ALA A 28 9.26 -11.00 -9.51
N SER A 29 9.64 -10.50 -10.68
CA SER A 29 9.79 -9.08 -10.94
C SER A 29 9.67 -8.73 -12.42
N SER A 30 9.11 -7.54 -12.70
CA SER A 30 9.19 -6.94 -14.04
C SER A 30 10.60 -6.40 -14.38
N MET A 31 11.52 -6.33 -13.39
CA MET A 31 12.91 -5.89 -13.55
C MET A 31 13.86 -6.85 -12.82
N PRO A 32 13.94 -8.13 -13.20
CA PRO A 32 14.68 -9.14 -12.43
C PRO A 32 16.19 -8.92 -12.41
N GLU A 33 16.73 -8.17 -13.38
CA GLU A 33 18.18 -7.93 -13.50
C GLU A 33 18.70 -6.80 -12.59
N ASP A 34 17.84 -5.90 -12.12
CA ASP A 34 18.24 -4.78 -11.26
C ASP A 34 18.24 -5.18 -9.78
N ARG A 35 19.33 -5.82 -9.35
CA ARG A 35 19.48 -6.31 -7.98
C ARG A 35 19.50 -5.21 -6.91
N ALA A 36 19.99 -4.01 -7.23
CA ALA A 36 20.04 -2.91 -6.26
C ALA A 36 18.63 -2.41 -5.97
N TYR A 37 17.84 -2.24 -7.01
CA TYR A 37 16.45 -1.88 -6.95
C TYR A 37 15.61 -2.95 -6.22
N LEU A 38 15.79 -4.24 -6.56
CA LEU A 38 15.08 -5.34 -5.91
C LEU A 38 15.36 -5.43 -4.41
N ARG A 39 16.58 -5.13 -3.95
CA ARG A 39 16.91 -5.09 -2.52
C ARG A 39 16.20 -3.98 -1.77
N GLU A 40 15.97 -2.84 -2.41
CA GLU A 40 15.19 -1.76 -1.80
C GLU A 40 13.72 -2.15 -1.68
N LEU A 41 13.14 -2.72 -2.73
CA LEU A 41 11.78 -3.25 -2.68
C LEU A 41 11.62 -4.36 -1.62
N GLU A 42 12.61 -5.22 -1.48
CA GLU A 42 12.63 -6.27 -0.45
C GLU A 42 12.53 -5.68 0.96
N LYS A 43 13.29 -4.61 1.27
CA LYS A 43 13.21 -3.93 2.56
C LYS A 43 11.82 -3.34 2.83
N LEU A 44 11.22 -2.70 1.82
CA LEU A 44 9.87 -2.16 1.93
C LEU A 44 8.85 -3.29 2.16
N ALA A 45 8.92 -4.36 1.38
CA ALA A 45 8.03 -5.51 1.53
C ALA A 45 8.20 -6.25 2.87
N GLN A 46 9.43 -6.30 3.38
CA GLN A 46 9.70 -6.87 4.71
C GLN A 46 9.00 -6.08 5.81
N ALA A 47 8.91 -4.75 5.68
CA ALA A 47 8.23 -3.87 6.63
C ALA A 47 6.71 -3.83 6.43
N ALA A 48 6.18 -4.34 5.32
CA ALA A 48 4.76 -4.25 4.99
C ALA A 48 3.86 -4.88 6.07
N VAL A 49 2.77 -4.19 6.35
CA VAL A 49 1.78 -4.57 7.37
C VAL A 49 0.91 -5.72 6.87
N ILE A 50 0.55 -6.61 7.77
CA ILE A 50 -0.43 -7.69 7.51
C ILE A 50 -1.48 -7.72 8.61
N ASP A 51 -2.69 -8.12 8.27
CA ASP A 51 -3.69 -8.51 9.26
C ASP A 51 -3.40 -9.93 9.76
N LYS A 52 -2.74 -10.05 10.91
CA LYS A 52 -2.32 -11.33 11.50
C LYS A 52 -3.49 -12.21 11.96
N THR A 53 -4.66 -11.62 12.14
CA THR A 53 -5.82 -12.31 12.73
C THR A 53 -6.90 -12.61 11.71
N GLY A 54 -6.84 -12.00 10.54
CA GLY A 54 -7.85 -12.08 9.49
C GLY A 54 -7.29 -12.60 8.17
N LYS A 55 -8.17 -12.61 7.20
CA LYS A 55 -7.85 -12.90 5.80
C LYS A 55 -7.88 -11.62 4.95
N THR A 56 -7.88 -10.47 5.62
CA THR A 56 -8.06 -9.17 4.98
C THR A 56 -6.79 -8.76 4.27
N GLU A 57 -6.91 -8.42 3.00
CA GLU A 57 -5.84 -7.79 2.25
C GLU A 57 -5.58 -6.39 2.79
N VAL A 58 -4.30 -6.08 3.05
CA VAL A 58 -3.86 -4.77 3.52
C VAL A 58 -3.12 -4.07 2.41
N ASP A 59 -3.64 -2.91 2.00
CA ASP A 59 -2.99 -2.03 1.04
C ASP A 59 -2.16 -0.96 1.76
N GLU A 60 -0.95 -0.77 1.27
CA GLU A 60 -0.04 0.29 1.71
C GLU A 60 0.43 1.14 0.54
N LEU A 61 0.62 2.43 0.79
CA LEU A 61 1.37 3.34 -0.06
C LEU A 61 2.53 3.92 0.73
N VAL A 62 3.73 3.74 0.23
CA VAL A 62 4.94 4.31 0.81
C VAL A 62 5.74 5.05 -0.25
N TYR A 63 6.59 5.98 0.19
CA TYR A 63 7.56 6.67 -0.68
C TYR A 63 8.97 6.26 -0.31
N SER A 64 9.74 5.87 -1.31
CA SER A 64 11.18 5.63 -1.21
C SER A 64 11.93 6.59 -2.11
N SER A 65 13.04 7.15 -1.63
CA SER A 65 13.91 8.00 -2.48
C SER A 65 14.53 7.26 -3.67
N VAL A 66 14.57 5.94 -3.61
CA VAL A 66 15.11 5.08 -4.68
C VAL A 66 14.01 4.67 -5.66
N CYS A 67 12.87 4.24 -5.13
CA CYS A 67 11.78 3.65 -5.91
C CYS A 67 10.64 4.63 -6.24
N GLY A 68 10.62 5.82 -5.63
CA GLY A 68 9.46 6.71 -5.70
C GLY A 68 8.27 6.18 -4.89
N PHE A 69 7.06 6.39 -5.37
CA PHE A 69 5.86 5.83 -4.76
C PHE A 69 5.73 4.34 -5.08
N VAL A 70 5.54 3.55 -4.03
CA VAL A 70 5.39 2.10 -4.10
C VAL A 70 4.09 1.72 -3.40
N LYS A 71 3.18 1.07 -4.12
CA LYS A 71 2.02 0.42 -3.53
C LYS A 71 2.36 -1.02 -3.22
N MET A 72 1.94 -1.48 -2.05
CA MET A 72 2.00 -2.88 -1.66
C MET A 72 0.62 -3.37 -1.26
N SER A 73 0.26 -4.57 -1.72
CA SER A 73 -0.88 -5.32 -1.22
C SER A 73 -0.36 -6.56 -0.52
N SER A 74 -0.74 -6.76 0.73
CA SER A 74 -0.24 -7.82 1.59
C SER A 74 -1.35 -8.73 2.08
N VAL A 75 -1.10 -10.04 2.05
CA VAL A 75 -1.99 -11.04 2.64
C VAL A 75 -1.19 -11.99 3.51
N PRO A 76 -1.76 -12.49 4.62
CA PRO A 76 -1.18 -13.62 5.32
C PRO A 76 -1.27 -14.86 4.42
N CYS A 77 -0.21 -15.64 4.39
CA CYS A 77 -0.20 -16.93 3.70
C CYS A 77 0.35 -18.01 4.63
N GLU A 78 -0.11 -19.24 4.44
CA GLU A 78 0.49 -20.41 5.07
C GLU A 78 1.54 -20.96 4.10
N SER A 79 2.79 -20.99 4.50
CA SER A 79 3.84 -21.60 3.70
C SER A 79 4.70 -22.53 4.54
N GLY A 80 5.09 -23.64 3.95
CA GLY A 80 5.98 -24.64 4.53
C GLY A 80 5.31 -25.61 5.50
N GLU A 81 6.01 -26.68 5.83
CA GLU A 81 5.57 -27.76 6.74
C GLU A 81 5.29 -27.26 8.17
N ASP A 82 5.90 -26.15 8.57
CA ASP A 82 5.85 -25.59 9.93
C ASP A 82 4.62 -24.73 10.23
N LYS A 83 3.68 -24.51 9.27
CA LYS A 83 2.48 -23.66 9.42
C LYS A 83 2.77 -22.29 10.06
N ARG A 84 3.98 -21.74 9.88
CA ARG A 84 4.29 -20.40 10.38
C ARG A 84 3.49 -19.39 9.58
N GLN A 85 2.92 -18.40 10.26
CA GLN A 85 2.28 -17.27 9.58
C GLN A 85 3.33 -16.56 8.73
N ASN A 86 3.19 -16.72 7.44
CA ASN A 86 3.97 -16.06 6.43
C ASN A 86 3.15 -14.95 5.81
N LYS A 87 3.79 -14.08 5.05
CA LYS A 87 3.11 -13.07 4.25
C LYS A 87 3.50 -13.20 2.79
N ARG A 88 2.56 -12.86 1.93
CA ARG A 88 2.80 -12.62 0.51
C ARG A 88 2.53 -11.15 0.23
N VAL A 89 3.44 -10.48 -0.44
CA VAL A 89 3.33 -9.06 -0.76
C VAL A 89 3.45 -8.89 -2.27
N ARG A 90 2.45 -8.31 -2.88
CA ARG A 90 2.50 -7.87 -4.26
C ARG A 90 2.79 -6.39 -4.28
N ILE A 91 3.82 -6.01 -5.05
CA ILE A 91 4.33 -4.65 -5.14
C ILE A 91 3.99 -4.12 -6.52
N TYR A 92 3.47 -2.90 -6.56
CA TYR A 92 3.15 -2.18 -7.78
C TYR A 92 3.85 -0.84 -7.76
N GLN A 93 4.53 -0.53 -8.88
CA GLN A 93 5.19 0.74 -9.04
C GLN A 93 4.86 1.33 -10.41
N PRO A 94 4.34 2.57 -10.46
CA PRO A 94 4.14 3.25 -11.73
C PRO A 94 5.50 3.57 -12.37
N LYS A 95 5.66 3.27 -13.64
CA LYS A 95 6.91 3.53 -14.39
C LYS A 95 7.14 5.00 -14.65
N ALA A 96 6.08 5.79 -14.70
CA ALA A 96 6.14 7.24 -14.85
C ALA A 96 5.72 7.93 -13.55
N PRO A 97 6.39 9.03 -13.14
CA PRO A 97 5.96 9.81 -11.99
C PRO A 97 4.58 10.41 -12.27
N GLU A 98 3.70 10.28 -11.31
CA GLU A 98 2.29 10.59 -11.46
C GLU A 98 1.88 11.82 -10.66
N SER A 99 0.91 12.55 -11.17
CA SER A 99 0.35 13.72 -10.49
C SER A 99 -0.34 13.36 -9.16
N ASN A 100 -0.92 12.15 -9.08
CA ASN A 100 -1.52 11.61 -7.86
C ASN A 100 -1.23 10.11 -7.76
N PRO A 101 -0.32 9.68 -6.90
CA PRO A 101 0.10 8.28 -6.80
C PRO A 101 -1.03 7.34 -6.38
N VAL A 102 -2.07 7.86 -5.72
CA VAL A 102 -3.21 7.05 -5.28
C VAL A 102 -4.18 6.73 -6.41
N ALA A 103 -4.27 7.59 -7.45
CA ALA A 103 -5.16 7.36 -8.58
C ALA A 103 -4.89 6.03 -9.29
N TYR A 104 -3.64 5.62 -9.28
CA TYR A 104 -3.14 4.46 -10.02
C TYR A 104 -2.89 3.24 -9.14
N LEU A 105 -3.45 3.21 -7.97
CA LEU A 105 -3.33 2.01 -7.16
C LEU A 105 -4.09 0.88 -7.85
N ALA A 106 -3.35 -0.14 -8.26
CA ALA A 106 -3.90 -1.30 -8.92
C ALA A 106 -5.10 -1.85 -8.15
N PRO A 107 -6.15 -2.28 -8.82
CA PRO A 107 -7.23 -3.01 -8.17
C PRO A 107 -6.61 -4.21 -7.45
N GLY A 108 -7.13 -4.54 -6.28
CA GLY A 108 -6.85 -5.81 -5.63
C GLY A 108 -7.10 -6.90 -6.67
N GLY A 109 -6.08 -7.66 -7.04
CA GLY A 109 -6.23 -8.77 -7.98
C GLY A 109 -6.39 -10.07 -7.23
N GLU A 110 -7.03 -11.06 -7.85
CA GLU A 110 -6.99 -12.41 -7.33
C GLU A 110 -5.53 -12.84 -7.17
N TRP A 111 -5.20 -13.34 -5.99
CA TRP A 111 -3.90 -13.93 -5.72
C TRP A 111 -3.83 -15.27 -6.43
N ALA A 112 -2.85 -15.44 -7.32
CA ALA A 112 -2.61 -16.74 -7.92
C ALA A 112 -2.34 -17.78 -6.82
N GLU A 113 -2.87 -18.98 -6.94
CA GLU A 113 -2.61 -20.06 -5.97
C GLU A 113 -1.13 -20.43 -5.97
N GLU A 114 -0.49 -20.38 -7.15
CA GLU A 114 0.91 -20.74 -7.33
C GLU A 114 1.85 -19.54 -7.13
N GLU A 115 3.06 -19.83 -6.69
CA GLU A 115 4.16 -18.87 -6.58
C GLU A 115 4.58 -18.40 -7.98
N SER A 116 4.68 -17.06 -8.15
CA SER A 116 5.30 -16.50 -9.34
C SER A 116 6.82 -16.48 -9.18
N VAL A 117 7.54 -16.96 -10.19
CA VAL A 117 9.01 -17.06 -10.19
C VAL A 117 9.61 -16.38 -11.42
N GLY A 118 10.61 -15.53 -11.22
CA GLY A 118 11.39 -14.94 -12.29
C GLY A 118 10.78 -13.67 -12.88
N TYR A 119 10.54 -13.65 -14.21
CA TYR A 119 10.05 -12.47 -14.90
C TYR A 119 8.53 -12.33 -14.82
N LEU A 120 8.05 -11.14 -14.48
CA LEU A 120 6.65 -10.74 -14.55
C LEU A 120 6.45 -9.70 -15.65
N GLN A 121 5.41 -9.88 -16.45
CA GLN A 121 5.05 -8.86 -17.41
C GLN A 121 4.48 -7.62 -16.68
N PRO A 122 4.90 -6.40 -17.05
CA PRO A 122 4.28 -5.17 -16.55
C PRO A 122 2.77 -5.14 -16.84
N LEU A 123 2.01 -4.51 -15.95
CA LEU A 123 0.59 -4.26 -16.15
C LEU A 123 0.34 -2.89 -16.77
N PHE A 124 -0.69 -2.80 -17.60
CA PHE A 124 -1.19 -1.54 -18.14
C PHE A 124 -2.57 -1.27 -17.58
N LEU A 125 -2.67 -0.34 -16.65
CA LEU A 125 -3.91 -0.01 -15.96
C LEU A 125 -4.47 1.32 -16.46
N GLU A 126 -5.79 1.38 -16.57
CA GLU A 126 -6.48 2.64 -16.83
C GLU A 126 -6.61 3.44 -15.55
N GLU A 127 -6.51 4.77 -15.67
CA GLU A 127 -6.74 5.67 -14.54
C GLU A 127 -8.18 5.51 -14.06
N PRO A 128 -8.40 5.23 -12.77
CA PRO A 128 -9.75 5.16 -12.25
C PRO A 128 -10.40 6.56 -12.26
N GLU A 129 -11.66 6.62 -12.65
CA GLU A 129 -12.45 7.84 -12.60
C GLU A 129 -12.94 8.12 -11.17
N PHE A 130 -12.09 8.75 -10.37
CA PHE A 130 -12.47 9.21 -9.04
C PHE A 130 -12.93 10.67 -9.06
N HIS A 131 -14.16 10.90 -8.63
CA HIS A 131 -14.70 12.24 -8.45
C HIS A 131 -14.62 12.65 -6.98
N ARG A 132 -13.74 13.59 -6.66
CA ARG A 132 -13.49 14.06 -5.27
C ARG A 132 -14.78 14.42 -4.52
N LYS A 133 -15.71 15.09 -5.19
CA LYS A 133 -16.99 15.51 -4.59
C LYS A 133 -17.80 14.30 -4.12
N ASP A 134 -17.90 13.27 -4.95
CA ASP A 134 -18.70 12.09 -4.66
C ASP A 134 -18.09 11.30 -3.49
N ILE A 135 -16.76 11.18 -3.45
CA ILE A 135 -16.04 10.54 -2.34
C ILE A 135 -16.28 11.30 -1.02
N LEU A 136 -16.13 12.61 -1.03
CA LEU A 136 -16.34 13.43 0.18
C LEU A 136 -17.79 13.39 0.66
N GLN A 137 -18.75 13.32 -0.26
CA GLN A 137 -20.16 13.21 0.08
C GLN A 137 -20.46 11.83 0.69
N GLU A 138 -20.00 10.75 0.08
CA GLU A 138 -20.15 9.38 0.58
C GLU A 138 -19.56 9.20 1.98
N MET A 139 -18.40 9.83 2.22
CA MET A 139 -17.71 9.77 3.52
C MET A 139 -18.20 10.83 4.52
N ASN A 140 -19.23 11.60 4.18
CA ASN A 140 -19.79 12.67 5.01
C ASN A 140 -18.75 13.72 5.46
N LEU A 141 -17.75 13.99 4.62
CA LEU A 141 -16.64 14.92 4.89
C LEU A 141 -16.79 16.30 4.24
N MET A 142 -17.79 16.51 3.39
CA MET A 142 -17.95 17.77 2.63
C MET A 142 -17.95 19.02 3.52
N SER A 143 -18.71 18.99 4.62
CA SER A 143 -18.83 20.13 5.54
C SER A 143 -17.66 20.27 6.52
N ARG A 144 -16.83 19.24 6.66
CA ARG A 144 -15.72 19.20 7.61
C ARG A 144 -14.34 19.13 6.92
N LEU A 145 -14.31 19.30 5.62
CA LEU A 145 -13.06 19.20 4.86
C LEU A 145 -11.98 20.19 5.34
N PRO A 146 -12.28 21.47 5.65
CA PRO A 146 -11.26 22.40 6.15
C PRO A 146 -10.61 21.93 7.45
N GLU A 147 -11.41 21.49 8.43
CA GLU A 147 -10.93 21.01 9.73
C GLU A 147 -10.13 19.72 9.56
N PHE A 148 -10.62 18.80 8.73
CA PHE A 148 -9.92 17.57 8.42
C PHE A 148 -8.55 17.86 7.78
N MET A 149 -8.48 18.77 6.80
CA MET A 149 -7.21 19.13 6.15
C MET A 149 -6.25 19.87 7.11
N GLN A 150 -6.74 20.62 8.11
CA GLN A 150 -5.89 21.18 9.14
C GLN A 150 -5.18 20.09 9.95
N VAL A 151 -5.89 19.03 10.32
CA VAL A 151 -5.30 17.87 11.02
C VAL A 151 -4.27 17.18 10.13
N VAL A 152 -4.58 16.99 8.83
CA VAL A 152 -3.66 16.41 7.85
C VAL A 152 -2.36 17.23 7.77
N PHE A 153 -2.45 18.54 7.57
CA PHE A 153 -1.28 19.41 7.49
C PHE A 153 -0.48 19.44 8.79
N TRP A 154 -1.16 19.45 9.93
CA TRP A 154 -0.51 19.41 11.25
C TRP A 154 0.32 18.11 11.41
N CYS A 155 -0.23 16.96 11.06
CA CYS A 155 0.48 15.69 11.08
C CYS A 155 1.70 15.71 10.15
N LEU A 156 1.50 16.08 8.88
CA LEU A 156 2.56 16.09 7.87
C LEU A 156 3.66 17.11 8.15
N SER A 157 3.40 18.09 9.03
CA SER A 157 4.40 19.05 9.53
C SER A 157 5.28 18.48 10.65
N GLY A 158 5.10 17.20 11.01
CA GLY A 158 5.91 16.51 12.02
C GLY A 158 5.45 16.73 13.47
N HIS A 159 4.22 17.17 13.67
CA HIS A 159 3.65 17.37 15.01
C HIS A 159 2.93 16.12 15.57
N SER A 160 2.83 15.06 14.78
CA SER A 160 2.22 13.79 15.17
C SER A 160 2.97 12.61 14.56
N GLU A 161 2.93 11.47 15.21
CA GLU A 161 3.47 10.20 14.70
C GLU A 161 2.58 9.55 13.63
N GLY A 162 1.37 10.06 13.43
CA GLY A 162 0.42 9.58 12.43
C GLY A 162 -1.02 9.92 12.79
N ILE A 163 -1.93 9.69 11.86
CA ILE A 163 -3.36 9.87 12.01
C ILE A 163 -4.05 8.51 11.93
N ASN A 164 -4.72 8.12 13.00
CA ASN A 164 -5.63 6.99 12.97
C ASN A 164 -7.01 7.44 12.46
N ILE A 165 -7.41 6.95 11.30
CA ILE A 165 -8.75 7.17 10.76
C ILE A 165 -9.64 6.01 11.19
N VAL A 166 -10.51 6.29 12.17
CA VAL A 166 -11.41 5.27 12.73
C VAL A 166 -12.71 5.23 11.95
N ALA A 167 -13.02 4.07 11.38
CA ALA A 167 -14.22 3.83 10.58
C ALA A 167 -14.98 2.59 11.10
N PRO A 168 -15.73 2.72 12.22
CA PRO A 168 -16.36 1.59 12.91
C PRO A 168 -17.44 0.88 12.06
N ASP A 169 -18.04 1.60 11.12
CA ASP A 169 -19.13 1.10 10.28
C ASP A 169 -18.65 0.43 8.99
N TRP A 170 -17.33 0.48 8.71
CA TRP A 170 -16.79 -0.19 7.53
C TRP A 170 -16.57 -1.67 7.83
N LYS A 171 -16.95 -2.51 6.87
CA LYS A 171 -16.56 -3.92 6.91
C LYS A 171 -15.10 -4.08 6.55
N GLU A 172 -14.46 -5.13 7.08
CA GLU A 172 -13.01 -5.35 6.86
C GLU A 172 -12.65 -5.41 5.37
N GLU A 173 -13.46 -6.07 4.54
CA GLU A 173 -13.26 -6.16 3.10
C GLU A 173 -13.42 -4.82 2.34
N GLU A 174 -14.04 -3.81 2.96
CA GLU A 174 -14.23 -2.50 2.34
C GLU A 174 -13.08 -1.53 2.59
N PHE A 175 -12.22 -1.81 3.59
CA PHE A 175 -11.18 -0.88 4.00
C PHE A 175 -10.20 -0.54 2.89
N ALA A 176 -9.73 -1.53 2.13
CA ALA A 176 -8.77 -1.29 1.05
C ALA A 176 -9.30 -0.28 0.02
N GLU A 177 -10.55 -0.46 -0.43
CA GLU A 177 -11.14 0.43 -1.44
C GLU A 177 -11.51 1.80 -0.87
N LYS A 178 -12.15 1.86 0.31
CA LYS A 178 -12.58 3.13 0.91
C LYS A 178 -11.39 3.96 1.38
N ALA A 179 -10.36 3.34 1.96
CA ALA A 179 -9.12 4.02 2.33
C ALA A 179 -8.42 4.62 1.10
N LYS A 180 -8.29 3.85 0.03
CA LYS A 180 -7.73 4.31 -1.25
C LYS A 180 -8.48 5.55 -1.77
N ARG A 181 -9.81 5.52 -1.79
CA ARG A 181 -10.63 6.65 -2.25
C ARG A 181 -10.43 7.91 -1.40
N LEU A 182 -10.38 7.77 -0.06
CA LEU A 182 -10.11 8.91 0.82
C LEU A 182 -8.69 9.44 0.62
N MET A 183 -7.69 8.58 0.52
CA MET A 183 -6.31 8.98 0.28
C MET A 183 -6.13 9.64 -1.09
N TYR A 184 -6.88 9.24 -2.12
CA TYR A 184 -6.92 9.95 -3.40
C TYR A 184 -7.33 11.42 -3.21
N VAL A 185 -8.37 11.68 -2.41
CA VAL A 185 -8.79 13.06 -2.10
C VAL A 185 -7.68 13.81 -1.36
N ILE A 186 -7.10 13.23 -0.31
CA ILE A 186 -6.01 13.84 0.46
C ILE A 186 -4.85 14.19 -0.47
N HIS A 187 -4.33 13.23 -1.22
CA HIS A 187 -3.21 13.45 -2.15
C HIS A 187 -3.52 14.50 -3.21
N SER A 188 -4.77 14.59 -3.70
CA SER A 188 -5.16 15.60 -4.69
C SER A 188 -5.14 17.03 -4.14
N LEU A 189 -5.21 17.20 -2.81
CA LEU A 189 -5.20 18.49 -2.12
C LEU A 189 -3.81 18.87 -1.57
N LEU A 190 -2.89 17.91 -1.52
CA LEU A 190 -1.54 18.13 -1.01
C LEU A 190 -0.57 18.62 -2.12
N PRO A 191 0.34 19.55 -1.79
CA PRO A 191 1.47 19.85 -2.67
C PRO A 191 2.42 18.65 -2.75
N GLN A 192 3.15 18.52 -3.87
CA GLN A 192 3.98 17.36 -4.16
C GLN A 192 4.91 16.94 -3.02
N PRO A 193 5.69 17.83 -2.36
CA PRO A 193 6.57 17.40 -1.27
C PRO A 193 5.83 16.81 -0.05
N ALA A 194 4.57 17.24 0.17
CA ALA A 194 3.76 16.68 1.25
C ALA A 194 3.19 15.31 0.89
N ARG A 195 2.96 15.02 -0.39
CA ARG A 195 2.50 13.70 -0.85
C ARG A 195 3.52 12.60 -0.54
N GLU A 196 4.80 12.87 -0.69
CA GLU A 196 5.89 11.92 -0.38
C GLU A 196 5.86 11.47 1.09
N ARG A 197 5.33 12.32 1.97
CA ARG A 197 5.17 12.05 3.40
C ARG A 197 3.81 11.44 3.75
N ALA A 198 2.85 11.47 2.84
CA ALA A 198 1.47 11.05 3.06
C ALA A 198 1.26 9.56 2.70
N GLY A 199 2.13 8.67 3.21
CA GLY A 199 1.93 7.23 3.12
C GLY A 199 0.74 6.77 3.94
N TYR A 200 0.16 5.61 3.60
CA TYR A 200 -0.97 5.05 4.34
C TYR A 200 -0.98 3.52 4.40
N VAL A 201 -1.69 3.00 5.39
CA VAL A 201 -2.06 1.59 5.54
C VAL A 201 -3.58 1.49 5.58
N SER A 202 -4.18 0.69 4.71
CA SER A 202 -5.63 0.63 4.53
C SER A 202 -6.39 -0.03 5.68
N PHE A 203 -5.74 -0.91 6.43
CA PHE A 203 -6.34 -1.57 7.60
C PHE A 203 -5.29 -2.01 8.60
N THR A 204 -5.54 -1.73 9.89
CA THR A 204 -4.72 -2.22 10.99
C THR A 204 -5.55 -2.36 12.26
N ARG A 205 -5.10 -3.21 13.17
CA ARG A 205 -5.64 -3.36 14.53
C ARG A 205 -4.73 -2.72 15.60
N GLU A 206 -3.54 -2.29 15.20
CA GLU A 206 -2.51 -1.72 16.06
C GLU A 206 -2.04 -0.38 15.49
N ALA A 207 -1.51 0.49 16.34
CA ALA A 207 -0.89 1.73 15.90
C ALA A 207 0.36 1.45 15.05
N ILE A 208 0.54 2.22 13.96
CA ILE A 208 1.67 2.07 13.05
C ILE A 208 2.42 3.41 12.97
N PRO A 209 3.44 3.63 13.81
CA PRO A 209 4.15 4.91 13.87
C PRO A 209 4.93 5.26 12.59
N SER A 210 5.20 4.26 11.73
CA SER A 210 6.00 4.45 10.51
C SER A 210 5.24 5.05 9.33
N VAL A 211 3.92 5.21 9.44
CA VAL A 211 3.08 5.75 8.36
C VAL A 211 2.26 6.94 8.85
N SER A 212 2.00 7.88 7.93
CA SER A 212 1.24 9.10 8.26
C SER A 212 -0.26 8.86 8.45
N PHE A 213 -0.83 7.86 7.77
CA PHE A 213 -2.25 7.53 7.86
C PHE A 213 -2.44 6.04 8.01
N TYR A 214 -3.27 5.63 8.96
CA TYR A 214 -3.69 4.24 9.09
C TYR A 214 -5.16 4.15 9.48
N PHE A 215 -5.82 3.15 8.93
CA PHE A 215 -7.25 2.97 9.06
C PHE A 215 -7.57 1.78 9.96
N SER A 216 -8.60 1.92 10.79
CA SER A 216 -9.01 0.89 11.73
C SER A 216 -10.50 0.96 12.06
N GLN A 217 -11.07 -0.14 12.56
CA GLN A 217 -12.45 -0.13 13.08
C GLN A 217 -12.55 0.49 14.47
N LYS A 218 -11.46 0.50 15.24
CA LYS A 218 -11.40 1.03 16.62
C LYS A 218 -10.15 1.86 16.79
N VAL A 219 -10.17 2.76 17.76
CA VAL A 219 -8.97 3.50 18.14
C VAL A 219 -7.86 2.52 18.49
N CYS A 220 -6.75 2.58 17.75
CA CYS A 220 -5.59 1.78 18.06
C CYS A 220 -4.93 2.34 19.33
N GLY A 221 -4.76 1.49 20.34
CA GLY A 221 -4.01 1.84 21.54
C GLY A 221 -2.53 2.06 21.20
N THR A 222 -1.92 3.05 21.83
CA THR A 222 -0.47 3.27 21.83
C THR A 222 0.20 2.33 22.81
#